data_d35956c23301f248e933d0f5a2ab54ac
#
_entry.id   d35956c23301f248e933d0f5a2ab54ac
#
_cell.length_a   1.000
_cell.length_b   1.000
_cell.length_c   1.000
_cell.angle_alpha   90.00
_cell.angle_beta   90.00
_cell.angle_gamma   90.00
#
_symmetry.space_group_name_H-M   'P 1'
#
loop_
_entity.id
_entity.type
_entity.pdbx_description
1 polymer ?
#
loop_
_entity_poly.entity_id
_entity_poly.type
_entity_poly.pdbx_seq_one_letter_code
_entity_poly.pdbx_strand_id
1 'polypeptide(L)'
;MTRRYALRDDQWERIEHLLPGRPDTVGVTAQDNRLFVEAVLYRFRAGIPWRDLPERFGDFRVIHTRFSRWSKTGVWERVFQALCCEADNEYAAIDATIVRAHQHSAGAKASCAEDEDIGRSRGGLSTKIHAVVDALGNPISFFDSRSDQGSCGSR
;
A
#
# COMPACT_ATOMS: atom_id res chain seq x y z
N MET A 1 11.15 0.02 -26.11
CA MET A 1 11.88 0.64 -25.00
C MET A 1 11.04 0.51 -23.73
N THR A 2 11.43 -0.37 -22.81
CA THR A 2 10.68 -0.59 -21.56
C THR A 2 10.80 0.66 -20.69
N ARG A 3 9.68 1.29 -20.35
CA ARG A 3 9.68 2.48 -19.50
C ARG A 3 10.15 2.09 -18.09
N ARG A 4 11.05 2.87 -17.52
CA ARG A 4 11.52 2.67 -16.13
C ARG A 4 10.32 2.65 -15.18
N TYR A 5 10.22 1.59 -14.36
CA TYR A 5 9.11 1.33 -13.43
C TYR A 5 7.76 0.99 -14.07
N ALA A 6 7.71 0.68 -15.37
CA ALA A 6 6.48 0.19 -15.99
C ALA A 6 6.10 -1.19 -15.45
N LEU A 7 4.80 -1.46 -15.43
CA LEU A 7 4.26 -2.77 -15.12
C LEU A 7 4.51 -3.72 -16.30
N ARG A 8 5.02 -4.92 -16.03
CA ARG A 8 5.18 -5.95 -17.06
C ARG A 8 3.82 -6.48 -17.49
N ASP A 9 3.76 -7.04 -18.69
CA ASP A 9 2.49 -7.53 -19.24
C ASP A 9 1.96 -8.73 -18.45
N ASP A 10 2.85 -9.65 -18.03
CA ASP A 10 2.50 -10.78 -17.17
C ASP A 10 1.91 -10.35 -15.82
N GLN A 11 2.45 -9.31 -15.22
CA GLN A 11 1.91 -8.73 -13.98
C GLN A 11 0.57 -8.03 -14.20
N TRP A 12 0.41 -7.38 -15.36
CA TRP A 12 -0.83 -6.71 -15.72
C TRP A 12 -1.99 -7.71 -15.89
N GLU A 13 -1.79 -8.76 -16.67
CA GLU A 13 -2.77 -9.82 -16.92
C GLU A 13 -3.32 -10.44 -15.62
N ARG A 14 -2.46 -10.54 -14.59
CA ARG A 14 -2.85 -11.09 -13.29
C ARG A 14 -3.77 -10.20 -12.48
N ILE A 15 -3.73 -8.89 -12.68
CA ILE A 15 -4.46 -7.92 -11.84
C ILE A 15 -5.58 -7.19 -12.56
N GLU A 16 -5.57 -7.10 -13.89
CA GLU A 16 -6.52 -6.30 -14.64
C GLU A 16 -7.99 -6.65 -14.33
N HIS A 17 -8.26 -7.94 -14.15
CA HIS A 17 -9.62 -8.45 -13.86
C HIS A 17 -10.11 -8.10 -12.45
N LEU A 18 -9.23 -7.71 -11.53
CA LEU A 18 -9.56 -7.31 -10.16
C LEU A 18 -9.91 -5.82 -10.05
N LEU A 19 -9.61 -5.04 -11.10
CA LEU A 19 -9.69 -3.59 -11.05
C LEU A 19 -11.10 -3.09 -11.42
N PRO A 20 -11.63 -2.10 -10.69
CA PRO A 20 -12.90 -1.45 -11.04
C PRO A 20 -12.77 -0.58 -12.30
N GLY A 21 -13.93 -0.33 -12.94
CA GLY A 21 -14.01 0.54 -14.11
C GLY A 21 -13.71 -0.16 -15.44
N ARG A 22 -13.89 -1.47 -15.49
CA ARG A 22 -13.93 -2.23 -16.75
C ARG A 22 -15.26 -2.02 -17.46
N PRO A 23 -15.32 -2.22 -18.79
CA PRO A 23 -16.58 -2.03 -19.56
C PRO A 23 -17.75 -2.89 -19.07
N ASP A 24 -17.44 -4.04 -18.48
CA ASP A 24 -18.39 -5.04 -17.97
C ASP A 24 -18.74 -4.85 -16.49
N THR A 25 -18.21 -3.81 -15.84
CA THR A 25 -18.49 -3.52 -14.42
C THR A 25 -19.42 -2.34 -14.25
N VAL A 26 -20.20 -2.35 -13.15
CA VAL A 26 -21.09 -1.23 -12.80
C VAL A 26 -20.26 0.01 -12.47
N GLY A 27 -20.60 1.15 -13.07
CA GLY A 27 -19.97 2.44 -12.82
C GLY A 27 -19.35 3.07 -14.05
N VAL A 28 -18.56 4.10 -13.84
CA VAL A 28 -17.87 4.80 -14.94
C VAL A 28 -16.68 3.97 -15.40
N THR A 29 -16.65 3.69 -16.70
CA THR A 29 -15.52 3.00 -17.34
C THR A 29 -14.25 3.85 -17.22
N ALA A 30 -13.17 3.24 -16.77
CA ALA A 30 -11.88 3.89 -16.68
C ALA A 30 -11.26 4.03 -18.07
N GLN A 31 -10.69 5.17 -18.36
CA GLN A 31 -10.01 5.42 -19.62
C GLN A 31 -8.77 4.52 -19.79
N ASP A 32 -7.95 4.44 -18.76
CA ASP A 32 -6.73 3.61 -18.73
C ASP A 32 -6.40 3.20 -17.29
N ASN A 33 -6.73 1.96 -16.95
CA ASN A 33 -6.44 1.39 -15.64
C ASN A 33 -4.94 1.09 -15.49
N ARG A 34 -4.28 0.66 -16.57
CA ARG A 34 -2.86 0.31 -16.53
C ARG A 34 -2.00 1.54 -16.26
N LEU A 35 -2.26 2.62 -16.99
CA LEU A 35 -1.55 3.88 -16.78
C LEU A 35 -1.73 4.40 -15.35
N PHE A 36 -2.93 4.26 -14.79
CA PHE A 36 -3.20 4.65 -13.41
C PHE A 36 -2.39 3.81 -12.40
N VAL A 37 -2.34 2.49 -12.55
CA VAL A 37 -1.54 1.61 -11.67
C VAL A 37 -0.06 1.93 -11.82
N GLU A 38 0.43 2.14 -13.04
CA GLU A 38 1.80 2.56 -13.29
C GLU A 38 2.15 3.91 -12.63
N ALA A 39 1.21 4.86 -12.60
CA ALA A 39 1.39 6.13 -11.91
C ALA A 39 1.60 5.94 -10.40
N VAL A 40 0.79 5.08 -9.78
CA VAL A 40 0.89 4.75 -8.36
C VAL A 40 2.22 4.05 -8.06
N LEU A 41 2.60 3.05 -8.85
CA LEU A 41 3.87 2.36 -8.70
C LEU A 41 5.07 3.29 -8.90
N TYR A 42 5.00 4.17 -9.91
CA TYR A 42 6.04 5.17 -10.16
C TYR A 42 6.24 6.08 -8.94
N ARG A 43 5.14 6.61 -8.41
CA ARG A 43 5.18 7.49 -7.22
C ARG A 43 5.89 6.82 -6.05
N PHE A 44 5.52 5.57 -5.73
CA PHE A 44 6.10 4.85 -4.59
C PHE A 44 7.56 4.45 -4.84
N ARG A 45 7.90 3.97 -6.03
CA ARG A 45 9.28 3.57 -6.37
C ARG A 45 10.24 4.76 -6.50
N ALA A 46 9.75 5.90 -6.96
CA ALA A 46 10.54 7.13 -7.06
C ALA A 46 10.62 7.91 -5.74
N GLY A 47 9.76 7.58 -4.75
CA GLY A 47 9.71 8.27 -3.45
C GLY A 47 9.27 9.74 -3.55
N ILE A 48 8.53 10.10 -4.60
CA ILE A 48 8.12 11.49 -4.86
C ILE A 48 6.74 11.79 -4.23
N PRO A 49 6.45 13.05 -3.86
CA PRO A 49 5.11 13.46 -3.51
C PRO A 49 4.16 13.37 -4.73
N TRP A 50 2.85 13.23 -4.48
CA TRP A 50 1.84 13.16 -5.55
C TRP A 50 1.90 14.34 -6.52
N ARG A 51 2.24 15.51 -6.00
CA ARG A 51 2.31 16.77 -6.76
C ARG A 51 3.38 16.76 -7.85
N ASP A 52 4.44 15.96 -7.65
CA ASP A 52 5.59 15.89 -8.56
C ASP A 52 5.44 14.71 -9.56
N LEU A 53 4.23 14.15 -9.67
CA LEU A 53 3.96 13.10 -10.62
C LEU A 53 4.12 13.63 -12.06
N PRO A 54 4.86 12.92 -12.96
CA PRO A 54 5.03 13.35 -14.34
C PRO A 54 3.70 13.51 -15.08
N GLU A 55 3.60 14.55 -15.91
CA GLU A 55 2.40 14.92 -16.69
C GLU A 55 1.85 13.79 -17.56
N ARG A 56 2.71 12.86 -18.01
CA ARG A 56 2.29 11.68 -18.78
C ARG A 56 1.26 10.80 -18.09
N PHE A 57 1.15 10.89 -16.77
CA PHE A 57 0.18 10.14 -15.98
C PHE A 57 -1.14 10.89 -15.80
N GLY A 58 -1.19 12.17 -16.20
CA GLY A 58 -2.34 13.03 -16.02
C GLY A 58 -2.33 13.82 -14.71
N ASP A 59 -3.48 14.40 -14.35
CA ASP A 59 -3.60 15.24 -13.16
C ASP A 59 -3.43 14.39 -11.88
N PHE A 60 -2.42 14.75 -11.08
CA PHE A 60 -2.11 14.07 -9.82
C PHE A 60 -3.28 14.07 -8.82
N ARG A 61 -4.17 15.07 -8.86
CA ARG A 61 -5.35 15.16 -7.98
C ARG A 61 -6.33 14.05 -8.27
N VAL A 62 -6.55 13.77 -9.56
CA VAL A 62 -7.43 12.68 -10.01
C VAL A 62 -6.84 11.33 -9.58
N ILE A 63 -5.53 11.16 -9.80
CA ILE A 63 -4.81 9.93 -9.43
C ILE A 63 -4.84 9.72 -7.92
N HIS A 64 -4.55 10.74 -7.13
CA HIS A 64 -4.58 10.64 -5.66
C HIS A 64 -6.00 10.35 -5.13
N THR A 65 -7.02 11.01 -5.67
CA THR A 65 -8.42 10.76 -5.27
C THR A 65 -8.82 9.33 -5.56
N ARG A 66 -8.46 8.82 -6.74
CA ARG A 66 -8.72 7.44 -7.14
C ARG A 66 -7.95 6.44 -6.29
N PHE A 67 -6.67 6.70 -6.02
CA PHE A 67 -5.85 5.91 -5.12
C PHE A 67 -6.48 5.79 -3.74
N SER A 68 -6.88 6.92 -3.13
CA SER A 68 -7.54 6.93 -1.81
C SER A 68 -8.86 6.16 -1.79
N ARG A 69 -9.65 6.26 -2.87
CA ARG A 69 -10.89 5.50 -3.01
C ARG A 69 -10.62 3.99 -3.06
N TRP A 70 -9.65 3.57 -3.85
CA TRP A 70 -9.29 2.16 -3.99
C TRP A 70 -8.68 1.58 -2.71
N SER A 71 -7.94 2.39 -1.93
CA SER A 71 -7.47 2.01 -0.60
C SER A 71 -8.63 1.72 0.34
N LYS A 72 -9.61 2.63 0.41
CA LYS A 72 -10.80 2.47 1.27
C LYS A 72 -11.70 1.30 0.90
N THR A 73 -11.71 0.90 -0.36
CA THR A 73 -12.55 -0.21 -0.86
C THR A 73 -11.81 -1.54 -0.95
N GLY A 74 -10.58 -1.63 -0.42
CA GLY A 74 -9.80 -2.86 -0.40
C GLY A 74 -9.34 -3.36 -1.77
N VAL A 75 -9.37 -2.51 -2.82
CA VAL A 75 -8.90 -2.90 -4.16
C VAL A 75 -7.40 -3.19 -4.15
N TRP A 76 -6.62 -2.35 -3.49
CA TRP A 76 -5.17 -2.53 -3.42
C TRP A 76 -4.78 -3.80 -2.67
N GLU A 77 -5.55 -4.18 -1.65
CA GLU A 77 -5.31 -5.42 -0.93
C GLU A 77 -5.52 -6.65 -1.81
N ARG A 78 -6.61 -6.68 -2.58
CA ARG A 78 -6.85 -7.76 -3.56
C ARG A 78 -5.76 -7.84 -4.62
N VAL A 79 -5.29 -6.69 -5.13
CA VAL A 79 -4.18 -6.62 -6.08
C VAL A 79 -2.90 -7.17 -5.46
N PHE A 80 -2.60 -6.79 -4.23
CA PHE A 80 -1.43 -7.27 -3.50
C PHE A 80 -1.48 -8.79 -3.32
N GLN A 81 -2.59 -9.32 -2.83
CA GLN A 81 -2.78 -10.75 -2.64
C GLN A 81 -2.60 -11.54 -3.95
N ALA A 82 -3.15 -11.04 -5.06
CA ALA A 82 -2.99 -11.68 -6.37
C ALA A 82 -1.54 -11.73 -6.86
N LEU A 83 -0.74 -10.72 -6.52
CA LEU A 83 0.68 -10.68 -6.89
C LEU A 83 1.57 -11.51 -5.95
N CYS A 84 1.14 -11.68 -4.71
CA CYS A 84 1.88 -12.47 -3.70
C CYS A 84 1.65 -13.99 -3.80
N CYS A 85 0.68 -14.46 -4.59
CA CYS A 85 0.35 -15.90 -4.69
C CYS A 85 1.46 -16.80 -5.25
N GLU A 86 2.56 -16.25 -5.73
CA GLU A 86 3.76 -17.00 -6.16
C GLU A 86 4.90 -16.94 -5.12
N ALA A 87 4.60 -16.45 -3.91
CA ALA A 87 5.58 -16.49 -2.84
C ALA A 87 5.95 -17.95 -2.55
N ASP A 88 7.25 -18.22 -2.52
CA ASP A 88 7.76 -19.53 -2.11
C ASP A 88 7.51 -19.67 -0.61
N ASN A 89 6.38 -20.30 -0.26
CA ASN A 89 5.89 -20.43 1.12
C ASN A 89 6.64 -21.52 1.91
N GLU A 90 7.71 -22.09 1.37
CA GLU A 90 8.49 -23.11 2.07
C GLU A 90 9.15 -22.55 3.34
N TYR A 91 9.46 -21.27 3.35
CA TYR A 91 9.97 -20.55 4.53
C TYR A 91 9.36 -19.16 4.62
N ALA A 92 8.67 -18.86 5.71
CA ALA A 92 8.19 -17.52 6.02
C ALA A 92 9.00 -16.92 7.18
N ALA A 93 9.51 -15.72 7.00
CA ALA A 93 10.17 -14.95 8.05
C ALA A 93 9.32 -13.74 8.43
N ILE A 94 9.35 -13.36 9.70
CA ILE A 94 8.69 -12.15 10.19
C ILE A 94 9.76 -11.10 10.46
N ASP A 95 9.70 -9.99 9.76
CA ASP A 95 10.52 -8.80 10.03
C ASP A 95 9.65 -7.69 10.64
N ALA A 96 10.24 -6.85 11.46
CA ALA A 96 9.55 -5.76 12.11
C ALA A 96 10.35 -4.47 12.06
N THR A 97 9.74 -3.44 11.48
CA THR A 97 10.34 -2.11 11.36
C THR A 97 9.55 -1.08 12.15
N ILE A 98 10.24 -0.25 12.94
CA ILE A 98 9.64 0.88 13.65
C ILE A 98 9.73 2.13 12.79
N VAL A 99 8.57 2.69 12.44
CA VAL A 99 8.45 3.93 11.70
C VAL A 99 8.08 5.06 12.65
N ARG A 100 8.89 6.12 12.69
CA ARG A 100 8.58 7.31 13.47
C ARG A 100 7.48 8.11 12.79
N ALA A 101 6.41 8.39 13.51
CA ALA A 101 5.36 9.28 13.04
C ALA A 101 5.72 10.74 13.35
N HIS A 102 5.47 11.62 12.38
CA HIS A 102 5.59 13.05 12.63
C HIS A 102 4.48 13.49 13.57
N GLN A 103 4.76 14.44 14.48
CA GLN A 103 3.78 14.93 15.47
C GLN A 103 2.46 15.43 14.87
N HIS A 104 2.47 15.87 13.61
CA HIS A 104 1.26 16.30 12.89
C HIS A 104 0.48 15.13 12.24
N SER A 105 1.02 13.92 12.28
CA SER A 105 0.31 12.73 11.79
C SER A 105 -0.68 12.17 12.82
N ALA A 106 -0.46 12.47 14.11
CA ALA A 106 -1.38 12.10 15.18
C ALA A 106 -2.50 13.13 15.24
N GLY A 107 -3.71 12.76 14.83
CA GLY A 107 -4.90 13.62 14.93
C GLY A 107 -5.52 13.99 13.57
N ALA A 108 -5.55 13.08 12.63
CA ALA A 108 -6.45 13.20 11.49
C ALA A 108 -7.89 13.23 11.99
N LYS A 109 -8.57 14.36 11.79
CA LYS A 109 -9.94 14.66 12.32
C LYS A 109 -11.04 13.66 11.93
N ALA A 110 -10.73 12.60 11.19
CA ALA A 110 -11.69 11.65 10.65
C ALA A 110 -11.46 10.19 11.09
N SER A 111 -10.45 9.91 11.90
CA SER A 111 -10.22 8.57 12.43
C SER A 111 -10.66 8.52 13.90
N CYS A 112 -11.43 7.49 14.25
CA CYS A 112 -11.59 7.12 15.65
C CYS A 112 -10.21 6.72 16.19
N ALA A 113 -9.89 7.10 17.40
CA ALA A 113 -8.62 6.78 18.06
C ALA A 113 -8.34 5.25 18.12
N GLU A 114 -9.34 4.45 17.86
CA GLU A 114 -9.27 2.99 17.78
C GLU A 114 -8.70 2.47 16.45
N ASP A 115 -8.76 3.29 15.38
CA ASP A 115 -8.27 2.93 14.03
C ASP A 115 -6.82 3.40 13.77
N GLU A 116 -6.19 4.08 14.72
CA GLU A 116 -4.83 4.58 14.57
C GLU A 116 -3.82 3.67 15.28
N ASP A 117 -2.96 2.99 14.51
CA ASP A 117 -1.85 2.17 15.02
C ASP A 117 -0.61 2.99 15.39
N ILE A 118 -0.81 4.23 15.84
CA ILE A 118 0.25 5.10 16.32
C ILE A 118 0.32 5.01 17.85
N GLY A 119 1.41 4.42 18.35
CA GLY A 119 1.71 4.34 19.79
C GLY A 119 2.78 5.35 20.22
N ARG A 120 2.98 5.47 21.54
CA ARG A 120 4.03 6.30 22.12
C ARG A 120 5.19 5.44 22.58
N SER A 121 6.35 5.59 21.95
CA SER A 121 7.62 4.97 22.37
C SER A 121 8.50 5.97 23.12
N ARG A 122 9.65 5.51 23.68
CA ARG A 122 10.67 6.41 24.26
C ARG A 122 11.20 7.44 23.25
N GLY A 123 11.13 7.15 21.93
CA GLY A 123 11.56 8.04 20.85
C GLY A 123 10.46 8.95 20.29
N GLY A 124 9.26 8.98 20.91
CA GLY A 124 8.10 9.74 20.46
C GLY A 124 7.03 8.87 19.83
N LEU A 125 6.18 9.49 18.99
CA LEU A 125 5.12 8.79 18.29
C LEU A 125 5.71 7.87 17.22
N SER A 126 5.29 6.61 17.21
CA SER A 126 5.76 5.61 16.25
C SER A 126 4.72 4.52 16.02
N THR A 127 4.82 3.88 14.86
CA THR A 127 4.10 2.65 14.57
C THR A 127 5.08 1.55 14.28
N LYS A 128 4.72 0.30 14.56
CA LYS A 128 5.54 -0.86 14.28
C LYS A 128 4.86 -1.65 13.16
N ILE A 129 5.55 -1.74 12.04
CA ILE A 129 5.10 -2.51 10.88
C ILE A 129 5.76 -3.89 10.95
N HIS A 130 4.95 -4.93 10.92
CA HIS A 130 5.41 -6.30 10.78
C HIS A 130 5.17 -6.75 9.35
N ALA A 131 6.19 -7.28 8.71
CA ALA A 131 6.11 -7.89 7.40
C ALA A 131 6.36 -9.40 7.51
N VAL A 132 5.48 -10.19 6.97
CA VAL A 132 5.75 -11.60 6.70
C VAL A 132 6.32 -11.66 5.30
N VAL A 133 7.52 -12.22 5.16
CA VAL A 133 8.24 -12.32 3.89
C VAL A 133 8.54 -13.78 3.57
N ASP A 134 8.65 -14.11 2.28
CA ASP A 134 9.09 -15.42 1.81
C ASP A 134 10.60 -15.58 1.94
N ALA A 135 11.12 -16.75 1.56
CA ALA A 135 12.55 -17.06 1.58
C ALA A 135 13.40 -16.12 0.69
N LEU A 136 12.79 -15.45 -0.29
CA LEU A 136 13.44 -14.50 -1.20
C LEU A 136 13.33 -13.05 -0.71
N GLY A 137 12.63 -12.82 0.42
CA GLY A 137 12.38 -11.49 0.97
C GLY A 137 11.21 -10.74 0.33
N ASN A 138 10.36 -11.42 -0.45
CA ASN A 138 9.15 -10.80 -0.98
C ASN A 138 8.07 -10.77 0.10
N PRO A 139 7.38 -9.63 0.28
CA PRO A 139 6.35 -9.54 1.30
C PRO A 139 5.10 -10.34 0.94
N ILE A 140 4.66 -11.18 1.88
CA ILE A 140 3.44 -11.99 1.79
C ILE A 140 2.28 -11.29 2.47
N SER A 141 2.52 -10.68 3.62
CA SER A 141 1.52 -9.99 4.42
C SER A 141 2.13 -8.88 5.25
N PHE A 142 1.29 -7.89 5.61
CA PHE A 142 1.66 -6.81 6.53
C PHE A 142 0.61 -6.70 7.62
N PHE A 143 1.05 -6.38 8.82
CA PHE A 143 0.17 -5.95 9.91
C PHE A 143 0.87 -4.90 10.76
N ASP A 144 0.09 -3.94 11.20
CA ASP A 144 0.54 -2.86 12.06
C ASP A 144 0.28 -3.22 13.53
N SER A 145 1.16 -2.81 14.41
CA SER A 145 0.91 -2.88 15.85
C SER A 145 1.30 -1.58 16.51
N ARG A 146 0.50 -1.15 17.48
CA ARG A 146 0.89 -0.05 18.37
C ARG A 146 2.19 -0.42 19.07
N SER A 147 3.12 0.51 19.14
CA SER A 147 4.33 0.37 19.93
C SER A 147 4.02 0.59 21.43
N ASP A 148 3.01 -0.09 21.95
CA ASP A 148 2.76 -0.13 23.38
C ASP A 148 3.87 -0.97 24.01
N GLN A 149 4.63 -0.35 24.88
CA GLN A 149 5.53 -1.10 25.76
C GLN A 149 4.65 -1.98 26.65
N GLY A 150 4.58 -3.26 26.23
CA GLY A 150 3.80 -4.25 26.91
C GLY A 150 4.09 -4.30 28.39
N SER A 151 3.07 -4.26 29.18
CA SER A 151 3.10 -4.96 30.42
C SER A 151 2.91 -6.46 30.11
N CYS A 152 4.01 -7.18 30.03
CA CYS A 152 3.99 -8.60 30.30
C CYS A 152 3.62 -8.75 31.77
N GLY A 153 2.33 -8.75 32.03
CA GLY A 153 1.75 -9.06 33.33
C GLY A 153 1.75 -10.55 33.53
N SER A 154 2.74 -11.01 34.23
CA SER A 154 2.74 -12.31 34.91
C SER A 154 1.47 -12.48 35.75
N ARG A 155 0.68 -13.49 35.46
CA ARG A 155 0.09 -14.39 36.47
C ARG A 155 -0.37 -15.67 35.82
#